data_9eb2c9a4387fbae64f28b2d45cc471a7
#
_entry.id   9eb2c9a4387fbae64f28b2d45cc471a7
#
_cell.length_a   1.000
_cell.length_b   1.000
_cell.length_c   1.000
_cell.angle_alpha   90.00
_cell.angle_beta   90.00
_cell.angle_gamma   90.00
#
_symmetry.space_group_name_H-M   'P 1'
#
loop_
_entity.id
_entity.type
_entity.pdbx_description
1 polymer ?
#
loop_
_entity_poly.entity_id
_entity_poly.type
_entity_poly.pdbx_seq_one_letter_code
_entity_poly.pdbx_strand_id
1 'polypeptide(L)'
;KLQMLFRGQNILGYNHYADDVVEYFVQKSIANGIDIIRIFDCLNDIRNLETAVKATKKEKGHAQIALCYTLGDAYTLDYWRDIAKRIEDMGADSLCIKDMAGLLTPYNAEILVKALKEAVDLPIDIHTHYTSGVASMTYLKAVEAGADMIDTAMSPFSMGTSQPATEVMVETFKGTPYDTGLDQEKLAEIADYFRPMREEALKSGLMNTKVLGVDINTLRYQVPGGMLSNLVSQLKEARAEDKYYDVLKEIPRVRKDFGEPPLVTPSSQIVGTQAVLNVLMGERYKMFTKESKKLLMGEFGQTVKPFDKEVQKKAIGDAKPITCRPADLIEPQLEKIEAEMKQWKQQDEDVLTYALFPQVAKEFFESRPAKKPPVEKREILKAAAPEVKKAPVSTEEMDGNGINTWAGRKSESYQI
;
A
#
# COMPACT_ATOMS: atom_id res chain seq x y z
N LYS A 1 -14.15 -6.96 9.15
CA LYS A 1 -12.90 -7.70 8.86
C LYS A 1 -11.71 -6.77 8.98
N LEU A 2 -10.57 -7.31 9.45
CA LEU A 2 -9.33 -6.57 9.55
C LEU A 2 -8.40 -6.95 8.39
N GLN A 3 -7.84 -5.93 7.73
CA GLN A 3 -6.91 -6.10 6.63
C GLN A 3 -5.55 -5.54 7.00
N MET A 4 -4.48 -6.28 6.67
CA MET A 4 -3.11 -5.86 6.91
C MET A 4 -2.32 -5.81 5.59
N LEU A 5 -1.56 -4.72 5.39
CA LEU A 5 -0.62 -4.60 4.29
C LEU A 5 0.65 -5.41 4.58
N PHE A 6 1.14 -6.14 3.57
CA PHE A 6 2.27 -7.04 3.69
C PHE A 6 3.18 -6.94 2.45
N ARG A 7 4.47 -6.67 2.64
CA ARG A 7 5.42 -6.45 1.54
C ARG A 7 6.05 -7.77 1.05
N GLY A 8 5.25 -8.77 0.72
CA GLY A 8 5.77 -10.04 0.24
C GLY A 8 6.96 -10.54 1.06
N GLN A 9 8.07 -10.85 0.41
CA GLN A 9 9.27 -11.36 1.08
C GLN A 9 9.96 -10.35 2.02
N ASN A 10 9.63 -9.07 1.93
CA ASN A 10 10.15 -8.03 2.82
C ASN A 10 9.35 -7.88 4.13
N ILE A 11 8.18 -8.50 4.26
CA ILE A 11 7.27 -8.36 5.42
C ILE A 11 6.99 -6.87 5.73
N LEU A 12 7.71 -6.27 6.66
CA LEU A 12 7.66 -4.85 7.03
C LEU A 12 9.00 -4.13 6.79
N GLY A 13 10.04 -4.88 6.42
CA GLY A 13 11.42 -4.39 6.30
C GLY A 13 11.80 -3.90 4.91
N TYR A 14 13.10 -3.65 4.75
CA TYR A 14 13.76 -3.23 3.51
C TYR A 14 14.65 -4.30 2.89
N ASN A 15 14.69 -5.50 3.49
CA ASN A 15 15.41 -6.66 2.98
C ASN A 15 14.44 -7.84 2.88
N HIS A 16 14.79 -8.84 2.08
CA HIS A 16 14.06 -10.10 2.10
C HIS A 16 14.37 -10.87 3.38
N TYR A 17 13.35 -11.56 3.89
CA TYR A 17 13.46 -12.51 5.01
C TYR A 17 13.41 -13.94 4.49
N ALA A 18 13.86 -14.90 5.30
CA ALA A 18 13.75 -16.32 4.99
C ALA A 18 12.27 -16.74 4.93
N ASP A 19 11.96 -17.78 4.17
CA ASP A 19 10.60 -18.26 3.97
C ASP A 19 9.91 -18.67 5.26
N ASP A 20 10.63 -19.32 6.18
CA ASP A 20 10.11 -19.72 7.50
C ASP A 20 9.69 -18.52 8.37
N VAL A 21 10.41 -17.40 8.30
CA VAL A 21 10.05 -16.15 8.99
C VAL A 21 8.78 -15.54 8.38
N VAL A 22 8.66 -15.54 7.03
CA VAL A 22 7.47 -15.07 6.31
C VAL A 22 6.25 -15.90 6.67
N GLU A 23 6.36 -17.24 6.63
CA GLU A 23 5.29 -18.16 7.01
C GLU A 23 4.83 -17.93 8.45
N TYR A 24 5.77 -17.83 9.38
CA TYR A 24 5.47 -17.61 10.78
C TYR A 24 4.81 -16.26 11.05
N PHE A 25 5.23 -15.20 10.34
CA PHE A 25 4.60 -13.89 10.45
C PHE A 25 3.14 -13.92 9.99
N VAL A 26 2.86 -14.55 8.84
CA VAL A 26 1.49 -14.70 8.34
C VAL A 26 0.64 -15.52 9.30
N GLN A 27 1.14 -16.65 9.79
CA GLN A 27 0.46 -17.49 10.77
C GLN A 27 0.06 -16.68 12.01
N LYS A 28 1.01 -15.93 12.61
CA LYS A 28 0.73 -15.14 13.81
C LYS A 28 -0.20 -13.97 13.54
N SER A 29 -0.13 -13.35 12.38
CA SER A 29 -1.05 -12.27 12.00
C SER A 29 -2.50 -12.76 11.94
N ILE A 30 -2.74 -13.88 11.29
CA ILE A 30 -4.09 -14.47 11.19
C ILE A 30 -4.56 -14.97 12.56
N ALA A 31 -3.70 -15.64 13.33
CA ALA A 31 -4.03 -16.09 14.68
C ALA A 31 -4.39 -14.94 15.62
N ASN A 32 -3.84 -13.74 15.41
CA ASN A 32 -4.14 -12.53 16.16
C ASN A 32 -5.30 -11.70 15.57
N GLY A 33 -6.04 -12.24 14.59
CA GLY A 33 -7.32 -11.68 14.13
C GLY A 33 -7.27 -10.90 12.82
N ILE A 34 -6.19 -10.97 12.05
CA ILE A 34 -6.17 -10.44 10.68
C ILE A 34 -6.94 -11.39 9.77
N ASP A 35 -7.93 -10.88 9.05
CA ASP A 35 -8.76 -11.64 8.11
C ASP A 35 -8.17 -11.65 6.69
N ILE A 36 -7.59 -10.52 6.28
CA ILE A 36 -7.12 -10.28 4.91
C ILE A 36 -5.66 -9.86 4.95
N ILE A 37 -4.81 -10.58 4.24
CA ILE A 37 -3.41 -10.18 4.01
C ILE A 37 -3.32 -9.59 2.61
N ARG A 38 -3.07 -8.27 2.52
CA ARG A 38 -2.80 -7.57 1.25
C ARG A 38 -1.31 -7.64 0.96
N ILE A 39 -0.94 -8.50 0.02
CA ILE A 39 0.45 -8.84 -0.29
C ILE A 39 0.88 -8.09 -1.56
N PHE A 40 2.02 -7.40 -1.52
CA PHE A 40 2.60 -6.76 -2.70
C PHE A 40 4.11 -6.92 -2.76
N ASP A 41 4.67 -6.82 -3.95
CA ASP A 41 6.10 -6.67 -4.16
C ASP A 41 6.41 -5.34 -4.84
N CYS A 42 7.48 -4.67 -4.41
CA CYS A 42 7.81 -3.33 -4.92
C CYS A 42 8.26 -3.29 -6.38
N LEU A 43 8.64 -4.42 -6.95
CA LEU A 43 9.02 -4.57 -8.36
C LEU A 43 7.93 -5.24 -9.20
N ASN A 44 6.82 -5.67 -8.57
CA ASN A 44 5.84 -6.57 -9.14
C ASN A 44 6.44 -7.93 -9.55
N ASP A 45 7.53 -8.36 -8.90
CA ASP A 45 8.08 -9.70 -9.08
C ASP A 45 7.26 -10.70 -8.28
N ILE A 46 6.31 -11.36 -8.94
CA ILE A 46 5.35 -12.25 -8.29
C ILE A 46 6.00 -13.46 -7.59
N ARG A 47 7.25 -13.83 -7.93
CA ARG A 47 7.99 -14.88 -7.22
C ARG A 47 8.20 -14.54 -5.74
N ASN A 48 8.30 -13.24 -5.41
CA ASN A 48 8.42 -12.74 -4.04
C ASN A 48 7.10 -12.78 -3.24
N LEU A 49 5.98 -13.15 -3.86
CA LEU A 49 4.67 -13.24 -3.23
C LEU A 49 4.30 -14.67 -2.84
N GLU A 50 4.91 -15.67 -3.47
CA GLU A 50 4.50 -17.08 -3.39
C GLU A 50 4.42 -17.60 -1.95
N THR A 51 5.45 -17.39 -1.14
CA THR A 51 5.48 -17.89 0.24
C THR A 51 4.37 -17.25 1.08
N ALA A 52 4.17 -15.95 0.97
CA ALA A 52 3.13 -15.24 1.71
C ALA A 52 1.72 -15.68 1.29
N VAL A 53 1.47 -15.89 -0.01
CA VAL A 53 0.18 -16.41 -0.52
C VAL A 53 -0.07 -17.81 0.01
N LYS A 54 0.89 -18.74 -0.15
CA LYS A 54 0.78 -20.12 0.35
C LYS A 54 0.51 -20.16 1.86
N ALA A 55 1.24 -19.36 2.63
CA ALA A 55 1.04 -19.26 4.08
C ALA A 55 -0.35 -18.72 4.43
N THR A 56 -0.82 -17.66 3.76
CA THR A 56 -2.15 -17.10 3.98
C THR A 56 -3.26 -18.12 3.72
N LYS A 57 -3.16 -18.85 2.59
CA LYS A 57 -4.13 -19.90 2.25
C LYS A 57 -4.10 -21.07 3.24
N LYS A 58 -2.91 -21.48 3.69
CA LYS A 58 -2.72 -22.54 4.69
C LYS A 58 -3.42 -22.19 6.01
N GLU A 59 -3.32 -20.93 6.44
CA GLU A 59 -3.95 -20.42 7.66
C GLU A 59 -5.43 -20.00 7.47
N LYS A 60 -6.00 -20.24 6.27
CA LYS A 60 -7.40 -19.91 5.91
C LYS A 60 -7.71 -18.41 5.93
N GLY A 61 -6.70 -17.57 5.76
CA GLY A 61 -6.86 -16.14 5.54
C GLY A 61 -7.23 -15.83 4.08
N HIS A 62 -7.69 -14.61 3.83
CA HIS A 62 -7.92 -14.11 2.48
C HIS A 62 -6.64 -13.49 1.93
N ALA A 63 -6.11 -14.05 0.84
CA ALA A 63 -4.93 -13.55 0.16
C ALA A 63 -5.34 -12.54 -0.93
N GLN A 64 -5.19 -11.25 -0.65
CA GLN A 64 -5.35 -10.20 -1.64
C GLN A 64 -3.98 -9.81 -2.18
N ILE A 65 -3.77 -9.94 -3.50
CA ILE A 65 -2.52 -9.53 -4.14
C ILE A 65 -2.67 -8.12 -4.68
N ALA A 66 -1.73 -7.24 -4.32
CA ALA A 66 -1.72 -5.87 -4.78
C ALA A 66 -0.63 -5.64 -5.82
N LEU A 67 -1.04 -5.28 -7.04
CA LEU A 67 -0.15 -4.85 -8.11
C LEU A 67 0.17 -3.37 -7.96
N CYS A 68 1.45 -3.04 -7.85
CA CYS A 68 1.93 -1.67 -7.77
C CYS A 68 1.76 -0.98 -9.13
N TYR A 69 0.74 -0.11 -9.24
CA TYR A 69 0.47 0.62 -10.47
C TYR A 69 1.51 1.69 -10.73
N THR A 70 1.95 1.77 -11.97
CA THR A 70 2.90 2.80 -12.42
C THR A 70 2.75 3.02 -13.93
N LEU A 71 3.41 4.07 -14.43
CA LEU A 71 3.43 4.42 -15.84
C LEU A 71 4.78 4.09 -16.48
N GLY A 72 4.78 3.74 -17.75
CA GLY A 72 5.96 3.44 -18.55
C GLY A 72 5.62 2.52 -19.72
N ASP A 73 6.47 2.49 -20.75
CA ASP A 73 6.21 1.77 -22.00
C ASP A 73 6.07 0.25 -21.79
N ALA A 74 6.67 -0.29 -20.72
CA ALA A 74 6.58 -1.70 -20.40
C ALA A 74 5.27 -2.10 -19.69
N TYR A 75 4.55 -1.12 -19.11
CA TYR A 75 3.33 -1.35 -18.34
C TYR A 75 2.10 -1.24 -19.24
N THR A 76 2.05 -2.09 -20.27
CA THR A 76 0.94 -2.18 -21.23
C THR A 76 -0.29 -2.86 -20.63
N LEU A 77 -1.44 -2.78 -21.30
CA LEU A 77 -2.62 -3.54 -20.88
C LEU A 77 -2.36 -5.06 -20.88
N ASP A 78 -1.58 -5.56 -21.84
CA ASP A 78 -1.22 -6.98 -21.87
C ASP A 78 -0.34 -7.37 -20.69
N TYR A 79 0.62 -6.53 -20.29
CA TYR A 79 1.38 -6.73 -19.05
C TYR A 79 0.45 -6.89 -17.84
N TRP A 80 -0.54 -6.00 -17.68
CA TRP A 80 -1.47 -6.07 -16.54
C TRP A 80 -2.38 -7.28 -16.60
N ARG A 81 -2.85 -7.69 -17.79
CA ARG A 81 -3.63 -8.93 -17.99
C ARG A 81 -2.81 -10.18 -17.65
N ASP A 82 -1.59 -10.26 -18.15
CA ASP A 82 -0.74 -11.43 -17.96
C ASP A 82 -0.33 -11.63 -16.49
N ILE A 83 0.04 -10.53 -15.81
CA ILE A 83 0.39 -10.61 -14.40
C ILE A 83 -0.83 -10.94 -13.52
N ALA A 84 -2.02 -10.43 -13.86
CA ALA A 84 -3.27 -10.76 -13.17
C ALA A 84 -3.63 -12.23 -13.28
N LYS A 85 -3.52 -12.84 -14.47
CA LYS A 85 -3.73 -14.27 -14.67
C LYS A 85 -2.77 -15.12 -13.83
N ARG A 86 -1.50 -14.77 -13.82
CA ARG A 86 -0.49 -15.47 -13.00
C ARG A 86 -0.78 -15.35 -11.51
N ILE A 87 -1.38 -14.25 -11.06
CA ILE A 87 -1.82 -14.05 -9.67
C ILE A 87 -3.05 -14.93 -9.37
N GLU A 88 -3.99 -15.02 -10.28
CA GLU A 88 -5.13 -15.94 -10.16
C GLU A 88 -4.66 -17.40 -10.09
N ASP A 89 -3.75 -17.81 -10.98
CA ASP A 89 -3.13 -19.14 -10.98
C ASP A 89 -2.38 -19.45 -9.68
N MET A 90 -1.83 -18.43 -9.02
CA MET A 90 -1.18 -18.55 -7.69
C MET A 90 -2.18 -18.83 -6.57
N GLY A 91 -3.48 -18.67 -6.81
CA GLY A 91 -4.55 -18.93 -5.86
C GLY A 91 -4.91 -17.73 -4.97
N ALA A 92 -4.71 -16.51 -5.45
CA ALA A 92 -5.20 -15.30 -4.80
C ALA A 92 -6.74 -15.30 -4.69
N ASP A 93 -7.27 -14.65 -3.66
CA ASP A 93 -8.72 -14.51 -3.45
C ASP A 93 -9.27 -13.19 -4.00
N SER A 94 -8.42 -12.19 -4.19
CA SER A 94 -8.74 -10.91 -4.85
C SER A 94 -7.49 -10.21 -5.34
N LEU A 95 -7.68 -9.28 -6.28
CA LEU A 95 -6.64 -8.46 -6.88
C LEU A 95 -6.84 -7.00 -6.51
N CYS A 96 -5.79 -6.32 -6.04
CA CYS A 96 -5.80 -4.88 -5.79
C CYS A 96 -4.89 -4.15 -6.79
N ILE A 97 -5.39 -3.11 -7.42
CA ILE A 97 -4.55 -2.17 -8.15
C ILE A 97 -4.12 -1.07 -7.17
N LYS A 98 -2.84 -1.09 -6.81
CA LYS A 98 -2.26 -0.25 -5.77
C LYS A 98 -1.51 0.92 -6.38
N ASP A 99 -2.17 2.07 -6.46
CA ASP A 99 -1.63 3.32 -6.99
C ASP A 99 -1.17 4.25 -5.85
N MET A 100 0.10 4.15 -5.50
CA MET A 100 0.71 4.89 -4.39
C MET A 100 0.95 6.37 -4.67
N ALA A 101 0.98 6.77 -5.93
CA ALA A 101 1.32 8.13 -6.32
C ALA A 101 0.13 8.90 -6.93
N GLY A 102 -1.04 8.27 -7.08
CA GLY A 102 -2.20 8.88 -7.72
C GLY A 102 -2.01 9.06 -9.22
N LEU A 103 -1.40 8.06 -9.88
CA LEU A 103 -1.08 8.07 -11.32
C LEU A 103 -2.23 7.56 -12.19
N LEU A 104 -3.14 6.78 -11.62
CA LEU A 104 -4.27 6.18 -12.31
C LEU A 104 -5.32 7.24 -12.58
N THR A 105 -5.38 7.71 -13.82
CA THR A 105 -6.38 8.69 -14.25
C THR A 105 -7.74 8.03 -14.50
N PRO A 106 -8.87 8.77 -14.45
CA PRO A 106 -10.21 8.20 -14.51
C PRO A 106 -10.45 7.29 -15.72
N TYR A 107 -10.10 7.73 -16.92
CA TYR A 107 -10.31 6.92 -18.13
C TYR A 107 -9.32 5.75 -18.26
N ASN A 108 -8.10 5.90 -17.74
CA ASN A 108 -7.17 4.78 -17.66
C ASN A 108 -7.65 3.73 -16.66
N ALA A 109 -8.30 4.13 -15.57
CA ALA A 109 -8.94 3.21 -14.63
C ALA A 109 -10.06 2.42 -15.30
N GLU A 110 -10.93 3.10 -16.06
CA GLU A 110 -12.00 2.43 -16.81
C GLU A 110 -11.45 1.37 -17.77
N ILE A 111 -10.41 1.72 -18.56
CA ILE A 111 -9.79 0.81 -19.52
C ILE A 111 -9.13 -0.38 -18.79
N LEU A 112 -8.36 -0.09 -17.73
CA LEU A 112 -7.64 -1.11 -16.97
C LEU A 112 -8.60 -2.09 -16.27
N VAL A 113 -9.61 -1.58 -15.57
CA VAL A 113 -10.58 -2.42 -14.84
C VAL A 113 -11.34 -3.31 -15.82
N LYS A 114 -11.84 -2.80 -16.95
CA LYS A 114 -12.50 -3.62 -17.98
C LYS A 114 -11.56 -4.72 -18.48
N ALA A 115 -10.31 -4.39 -18.78
CA ALA A 115 -9.32 -5.36 -19.25
C ALA A 115 -9.01 -6.45 -18.23
N LEU A 116 -8.99 -6.11 -16.94
CA LEU A 116 -8.76 -7.08 -15.86
C LEU A 116 -9.99 -7.96 -15.62
N LYS A 117 -11.19 -7.39 -15.62
CA LYS A 117 -12.46 -8.15 -15.50
C LYS A 117 -12.68 -9.12 -16.64
N GLU A 118 -12.13 -8.84 -17.84
CA GLU A 118 -12.11 -9.77 -18.98
C GLU A 118 -11.04 -10.87 -18.84
N ALA A 119 -9.99 -10.62 -18.06
CA ALA A 119 -8.83 -11.50 -17.98
C ALA A 119 -8.89 -12.49 -16.81
N VAL A 120 -9.53 -12.14 -15.69
CA VAL A 120 -9.60 -12.94 -14.46
C VAL A 120 -10.97 -12.87 -13.80
N ASP A 121 -11.31 -13.90 -13.03
CA ASP A 121 -12.57 -13.98 -12.26
C ASP A 121 -12.44 -13.38 -10.85
N LEU A 122 -11.26 -12.90 -10.48
CA LEU A 122 -11.00 -12.32 -9.16
C LEU A 122 -11.78 -11.03 -8.92
N PRO A 123 -12.29 -10.79 -7.70
CA PRO A 123 -12.73 -9.48 -7.28
C PRO A 123 -11.59 -8.46 -7.39
N ILE A 124 -11.88 -7.27 -7.94
CA ILE A 124 -10.91 -6.20 -8.18
C ILE A 124 -11.13 -5.06 -7.20
N ASP A 125 -10.07 -4.71 -6.49
CA ASP A 125 -10.00 -3.58 -5.57
C ASP A 125 -9.14 -2.47 -6.17
N ILE A 126 -9.58 -1.22 -6.02
CA ILE A 126 -8.81 -0.05 -6.45
C ILE A 126 -8.38 0.77 -5.25
N HIS A 127 -7.08 0.89 -5.08
CA HIS A 127 -6.43 1.71 -4.07
C HIS A 127 -5.62 2.81 -4.77
N THR A 128 -6.04 4.06 -4.69
CA THR A 128 -5.28 5.19 -5.24
C THR A 128 -5.17 6.34 -4.25
N HIS A 129 -4.00 6.98 -4.21
CA HIS A 129 -3.77 8.17 -3.41
C HIS A 129 -4.26 9.43 -4.13
N TYR A 130 -4.64 10.44 -3.36
CA TYR A 130 -5.24 11.68 -3.87
C TYR A 130 -4.21 12.72 -4.32
N THR A 131 -2.93 12.36 -4.38
CA THR A 131 -1.81 13.29 -4.59
C THR A 131 -1.93 14.11 -5.87
N SER A 132 -2.42 13.51 -6.97
CA SER A 132 -2.66 14.22 -8.24
C SER A 132 -4.00 14.98 -8.30
N GLY A 133 -4.92 14.74 -7.37
CA GLY A 133 -6.24 15.37 -7.31
C GLY A 133 -7.34 14.66 -8.09
N VAL A 134 -7.07 13.54 -8.76
CA VAL A 134 -8.06 12.86 -9.63
C VAL A 134 -8.71 11.62 -9.00
N ALA A 135 -8.30 11.21 -7.82
CA ALA A 135 -8.63 9.89 -7.26
C ALA A 135 -10.14 9.63 -7.08
N SER A 136 -10.96 10.61 -6.67
CA SER A 136 -12.41 10.41 -6.58
C SER A 136 -13.05 10.14 -7.94
N MET A 137 -12.61 10.85 -8.99
CA MET A 137 -13.08 10.61 -10.36
C MET A 137 -12.57 9.27 -10.89
N THR A 138 -11.36 8.88 -10.50
CA THR A 138 -10.79 7.56 -10.81
C THR A 138 -11.64 6.44 -10.21
N TYR A 139 -12.04 6.57 -8.95
CA TYR A 139 -12.91 5.60 -8.28
C TYR A 139 -14.29 5.51 -8.95
N LEU A 140 -14.89 6.65 -9.29
CA LEU A 140 -16.15 6.66 -10.00
C LEU A 140 -16.05 5.85 -11.31
N LYS A 141 -15.05 6.13 -12.12
CA LYS A 141 -14.82 5.42 -13.39
C LYS A 141 -14.47 3.94 -13.23
N ALA A 142 -13.69 3.61 -12.20
CA ALA A 142 -13.36 2.23 -11.89
C ALA A 142 -14.58 1.40 -11.48
N VAL A 143 -15.45 1.96 -10.62
CA VAL A 143 -16.70 1.29 -10.17
C VAL A 143 -17.66 1.12 -11.35
N GLU A 144 -17.86 2.14 -12.18
CA GLU A 144 -18.66 2.02 -13.42
C GLU A 144 -18.11 0.95 -14.38
N ALA A 145 -16.80 0.72 -14.36
CA ALA A 145 -16.13 -0.30 -15.18
C ALA A 145 -16.17 -1.72 -14.58
N GLY A 146 -16.69 -1.88 -13.35
CA GLY A 146 -16.86 -3.17 -12.69
C GLY A 146 -15.86 -3.48 -11.57
N ALA A 147 -15.16 -2.49 -11.02
CA ALA A 147 -14.39 -2.68 -9.80
C ALA A 147 -15.34 -3.06 -8.64
N ASP A 148 -14.96 -4.08 -7.87
CA ASP A 148 -15.78 -4.63 -6.79
C ASP A 148 -15.57 -3.90 -5.46
N MET A 149 -14.40 -3.28 -5.27
CA MET A 149 -14.01 -2.59 -4.04
C MET A 149 -13.20 -1.33 -4.35
N ILE A 150 -13.28 -0.36 -3.45
CA ILE A 150 -12.44 0.84 -3.42
C ILE A 150 -11.96 1.12 -2.01
N ASP A 151 -10.71 1.53 -1.86
CA ASP A 151 -10.14 1.96 -0.58
C ASP A 151 -10.36 3.45 -0.34
N THR A 152 -10.92 3.80 0.79
CA THR A 152 -11.20 5.18 1.18
C THR A 152 -10.65 5.49 2.58
N ALA A 153 -10.61 6.75 2.95
CA ALA A 153 -10.23 7.20 4.28
C ALA A 153 -11.32 8.08 4.88
N MET A 154 -11.52 8.00 6.21
CA MET A 154 -12.45 8.91 6.90
C MET A 154 -12.05 10.37 6.65
N SER A 155 -13.05 11.24 6.43
CA SER A 155 -12.82 12.63 5.96
C SER A 155 -11.75 13.41 6.72
N PRO A 156 -11.57 13.30 8.06
CA PRO A 156 -10.50 14.01 8.74
C PRO A 156 -9.08 13.65 8.27
N PHE A 157 -8.88 12.42 7.76
CA PHE A 157 -7.57 11.94 7.30
C PHE A 157 -7.54 11.61 5.81
N SER A 158 -8.55 12.03 5.05
CA SER A 158 -8.65 11.83 3.61
C SER A 158 -7.93 12.92 2.80
N MET A 159 -7.89 12.76 1.50
CA MET A 159 -7.36 13.71 0.52
C MET A 159 -5.84 13.91 0.59
N GLY A 160 -5.28 14.82 -0.18
CA GLY A 160 -3.83 15.06 -0.24
C GLY A 160 -3.04 13.80 -0.56
N THR A 161 -2.19 13.36 0.36
CA THR A 161 -1.41 12.11 0.22
C THR A 161 -2.13 10.85 0.71
N SER A 162 -3.39 10.98 1.16
CA SER A 162 -4.26 9.86 1.55
C SER A 162 -5.22 9.48 0.40
N GLN A 163 -6.33 8.83 0.70
CA GLN A 163 -7.34 8.37 -0.24
C GLN A 163 -8.54 9.33 -0.31
N PRO A 164 -9.47 9.16 -1.26
CA PRO A 164 -10.77 9.83 -1.24
C PRO A 164 -11.53 9.63 0.06
N ALA A 165 -12.33 10.62 0.44
CA ALA A 165 -13.11 10.56 1.67
C ALA A 165 -14.22 9.52 1.57
N THR A 166 -14.35 8.66 2.60
CA THR A 166 -15.35 7.60 2.67
C THR A 166 -16.77 8.16 2.52
N GLU A 167 -17.11 9.17 3.32
CA GLU A 167 -18.44 9.77 3.35
C GLU A 167 -18.83 10.37 1.99
N VAL A 168 -17.86 10.95 1.28
CA VAL A 168 -18.05 11.52 -0.06
C VAL A 168 -18.34 10.42 -1.07
N MET A 169 -17.58 9.32 -1.04
CA MET A 169 -17.79 8.21 -1.99
C MET A 169 -19.13 7.50 -1.71
N VAL A 170 -19.50 7.31 -0.44
CA VAL A 170 -20.80 6.73 -0.07
C VAL A 170 -21.95 7.59 -0.58
N GLU A 171 -21.90 8.91 -0.41
CA GLU A 171 -22.93 9.81 -0.94
C GLU A 171 -22.94 9.87 -2.49
N THR A 172 -21.74 9.76 -3.11
CA THR A 172 -21.61 9.73 -4.58
C THR A 172 -22.37 8.54 -5.19
N PHE A 173 -22.32 7.37 -4.54
CA PHE A 173 -22.97 6.15 -5.05
C PHE A 173 -24.39 5.93 -4.54
N LYS A 174 -24.88 6.74 -3.63
CA LYS A 174 -26.21 6.62 -3.04
C LYS A 174 -27.31 6.69 -4.08
N GLY A 175 -28.23 5.73 -4.04
CA GLY A 175 -29.34 5.62 -4.98
C GLY A 175 -28.94 5.18 -6.39
N THR A 176 -27.69 4.75 -6.60
CA THR A 176 -27.20 4.13 -7.84
C THR A 176 -27.15 2.60 -7.68
N PRO A 177 -26.91 1.82 -8.76
CA PRO A 177 -26.65 0.39 -8.66
C PRO A 177 -25.42 0.04 -7.78
N TYR A 178 -24.59 1.01 -7.46
CA TYR A 178 -23.37 0.88 -6.67
C TYR A 178 -23.53 1.36 -5.22
N ASP A 179 -24.77 1.59 -4.78
CA ASP A 179 -25.05 2.05 -3.41
C ASP A 179 -24.52 1.05 -2.38
N THR A 180 -23.66 1.55 -1.48
CA THR A 180 -23.01 0.72 -0.47
C THR A 180 -23.93 0.35 0.69
N GLY A 181 -25.05 1.07 0.88
CA GLY A 181 -25.93 0.92 2.03
C GLY A 181 -25.32 1.33 3.37
N LEU A 182 -24.15 2.01 3.37
CA LEU A 182 -23.52 2.49 4.60
C LEU A 182 -24.29 3.69 5.18
N ASP A 183 -24.39 3.69 6.52
CA ASP A 183 -25.10 4.70 7.29
C ASP A 183 -24.25 5.98 7.41
N GLN A 184 -24.69 7.06 6.78
CA GLN A 184 -23.98 8.35 6.78
C GLN A 184 -23.92 8.99 8.17
N GLU A 185 -24.91 8.79 9.05
CA GLU A 185 -24.86 9.35 10.40
C GLU A 185 -23.76 8.69 11.22
N LYS A 186 -23.60 7.36 11.12
CA LYS A 186 -22.51 6.64 11.77
C LYS A 186 -21.14 7.00 11.21
N LEU A 187 -21.04 7.23 9.91
CA LEU A 187 -19.81 7.72 9.31
C LEU A 187 -19.45 9.12 9.83
N ALA A 188 -20.44 10.00 9.98
CA ALA A 188 -20.24 11.33 10.57
C ALA A 188 -19.78 11.24 12.04
N GLU A 189 -20.38 10.37 12.86
CA GLU A 189 -19.91 10.12 14.24
C GLU A 189 -18.44 9.67 14.29
N ILE A 190 -18.05 8.77 13.39
CA ILE A 190 -16.64 8.32 13.28
C ILE A 190 -15.73 9.49 12.88
N ALA A 191 -16.15 10.28 11.90
CA ALA A 191 -15.39 11.46 11.46
C ALA A 191 -15.20 12.47 12.60
N ASP A 192 -16.25 12.73 13.37
CA ASP A 192 -16.21 13.66 14.52
C ASP A 192 -15.27 13.17 15.61
N TYR A 193 -15.19 11.86 15.85
CA TYR A 193 -14.21 11.28 16.77
C TYR A 193 -12.76 11.55 16.33
N PHE A 194 -12.46 11.50 15.05
CA PHE A 194 -11.11 11.71 14.52
C PHE A 194 -10.74 13.18 14.29
N ARG A 195 -11.70 14.09 14.21
CA ARG A 195 -11.47 15.51 13.92
C ARG A 195 -10.51 16.19 14.90
N PRO A 196 -10.65 16.05 16.23
CA PRO A 196 -9.70 16.62 17.19
C PRO A 196 -8.28 16.07 17.03
N MET A 197 -8.13 14.78 16.65
CA MET A 197 -6.82 14.18 16.42
C MET A 197 -6.13 14.80 15.21
N ARG A 198 -6.86 15.07 14.13
CA ARG A 198 -6.33 15.82 12.99
C ARG A 198 -5.89 17.23 13.36
N GLU A 199 -6.71 17.94 14.12
CA GLU A 199 -6.38 19.32 14.57
C GLU A 199 -5.09 19.32 15.40
N GLU A 200 -4.92 18.38 16.31
CA GLU A 200 -3.71 18.24 17.11
C GLU A 200 -2.49 17.89 16.24
N ALA A 201 -2.64 16.97 15.28
CA ALA A 201 -1.58 16.59 14.36
C ALA A 201 -1.12 17.78 13.48
N LEU A 202 -2.05 18.67 13.10
CA LEU A 202 -1.72 19.92 12.38
C LEU A 202 -1.01 20.94 13.29
N LYS A 203 -1.49 21.12 14.52
CA LYS A 203 -0.91 22.06 15.51
C LYS A 203 0.49 21.64 15.93
N SER A 204 0.71 20.35 16.17
CA SER A 204 2.01 19.80 16.55
C SER A 204 3.03 19.75 15.40
N GLY A 205 2.58 19.95 14.15
CA GLY A 205 3.41 19.81 12.97
C GLY A 205 3.68 18.35 12.55
N LEU A 206 3.02 17.37 13.18
CA LEU A 206 3.07 15.97 12.79
C LEU A 206 2.53 15.78 11.37
N MET A 207 1.47 16.51 11.01
CA MET A 207 0.98 16.62 9.64
C MET A 207 1.60 17.84 8.97
N ASN A 208 2.44 17.61 7.96
CA ASN A 208 3.05 18.70 7.19
C ASN A 208 2.05 19.24 6.15
N THR A 209 1.65 20.48 6.31
CA THR A 209 0.67 21.15 5.42
C THR A 209 1.13 21.27 3.97
N LYS A 210 2.44 21.24 3.69
CA LYS A 210 2.99 21.31 2.33
C LYS A 210 2.61 20.11 1.45
N VAL A 211 2.30 18.96 2.07
CA VAL A 211 1.93 17.72 1.35
C VAL A 211 0.44 17.41 1.42
N LEU A 212 -0.38 18.31 1.98
CA LEU A 212 -1.83 18.15 2.06
C LEU A 212 -2.57 18.63 0.80
N GLY A 213 -1.91 19.43 -0.02
CA GLY A 213 -2.45 19.88 -1.31
C GLY A 213 -2.32 18.81 -2.39
N VAL A 214 -3.03 19.03 -3.50
CA VAL A 214 -2.90 18.21 -4.71
C VAL A 214 -1.90 18.84 -5.67
N ASP A 215 -1.15 18.00 -6.41
CA ASP A 215 -0.22 18.46 -7.45
C ASP A 215 -0.28 17.55 -8.67
N ILE A 216 -0.85 18.04 -9.75
CA ILE A 216 -0.95 17.30 -11.02
C ILE A 216 0.43 16.95 -11.62
N ASN A 217 1.50 17.66 -11.23
CA ASN A 217 2.86 17.32 -11.67
C ASN A 217 3.33 15.97 -11.13
N THR A 218 2.63 15.39 -10.15
CA THR A 218 2.83 13.99 -9.74
C THR A 218 2.79 13.04 -10.93
N LEU A 219 1.95 13.30 -11.94
CA LEU A 219 1.89 12.50 -13.17
C LEU A 219 3.18 12.59 -14.01
N ARG A 220 3.97 13.66 -13.88
CA ARG A 220 5.25 13.82 -14.58
C ARG A 220 6.40 13.16 -13.83
N TYR A 221 6.48 13.38 -12.53
CA TYR A 221 7.60 12.89 -11.70
C TYR A 221 7.34 11.50 -11.12
N GLN A 222 6.07 11.08 -11.08
CA GLN A 222 5.62 9.78 -10.58
C GLN A 222 6.03 9.50 -9.11
N VAL A 223 6.14 10.55 -8.30
CA VAL A 223 6.66 10.50 -6.94
C VAL A 223 5.51 10.41 -5.94
N PRO A 224 5.45 9.34 -5.12
CA PRO A 224 4.45 9.21 -4.06
C PRO A 224 4.59 10.29 -2.99
N GLY A 225 3.47 10.69 -2.37
CA GLY A 225 3.45 11.72 -1.33
C GLY A 225 4.38 11.46 -0.15
N GLY A 226 4.48 10.21 0.32
CA GLY A 226 5.43 9.83 1.38
C GLY A 226 6.89 10.02 0.98
N MET A 227 7.22 9.79 -0.31
CA MET A 227 8.56 10.06 -0.83
C MET A 227 8.87 11.55 -0.87
N LEU A 228 7.90 12.39 -1.25
CA LEU A 228 8.07 13.85 -1.24
C LEU A 228 8.40 14.37 0.16
N SER A 229 7.72 13.90 1.18
CA SER A 229 8.00 14.26 2.58
C SER A 229 9.44 13.88 2.99
N ASN A 230 9.87 12.68 2.62
CA ASN A 230 11.24 12.21 2.89
C ASN A 230 12.29 13.04 2.16
N LEU A 231 12.04 13.42 0.89
CA LEU A 231 12.94 14.27 0.11
C LEU A 231 13.12 15.64 0.77
N VAL A 232 12.02 16.28 1.19
CA VAL A 232 12.07 17.57 1.89
C VAL A 232 12.92 17.47 3.16
N SER A 233 12.74 16.40 3.95
CA SER A 233 13.53 16.18 5.17
C SER A 233 15.01 15.96 4.87
N GLN A 234 15.36 15.11 3.91
CA GLN A 234 16.75 14.84 3.50
C GLN A 234 17.45 16.10 3.00
N LEU A 235 16.79 16.89 2.15
CA LEU A 235 17.35 18.13 1.62
C LEU A 235 17.54 19.20 2.71
N LYS A 236 16.62 19.26 3.67
CA LYS A 236 16.74 20.15 4.83
C LYS A 236 17.94 19.75 5.71
N GLU A 237 18.13 18.47 6.01
CA GLU A 237 19.26 17.95 6.75
C GLU A 237 20.60 18.25 6.03
N ALA A 238 20.59 18.15 4.69
CA ALA A 238 21.73 18.48 3.85
C ALA A 238 21.93 19.99 3.61
N ARG A 239 21.05 20.86 4.11
CA ARG A 239 21.00 22.32 3.85
C ARG A 239 21.00 22.65 2.34
N ALA A 240 20.25 21.91 1.56
CA ALA A 240 20.17 21.96 0.11
C ALA A 240 18.74 22.02 -0.41
N GLU A 241 17.85 22.73 0.30
CA GLU A 241 16.43 22.85 -0.05
C GLU A 241 16.22 23.49 -1.43
N ASP A 242 17.15 24.31 -1.89
CA ASP A 242 17.20 24.91 -3.23
C ASP A 242 17.30 23.87 -4.36
N LYS A 243 17.81 22.66 -4.06
CA LYS A 243 17.96 21.54 -5.00
C LYS A 243 16.71 20.70 -5.20
N TYR A 244 15.61 21.01 -4.53
CA TYR A 244 14.38 20.21 -4.56
C TYR A 244 13.89 19.88 -5.98
N TYR A 245 13.80 20.88 -6.85
CA TYR A 245 13.36 20.68 -8.24
C TYR A 245 14.37 19.92 -9.11
N ASP A 246 15.66 20.04 -8.84
CA ASP A 246 16.69 19.26 -9.53
C ASP A 246 16.58 17.78 -9.19
N VAL A 247 16.32 17.46 -7.91
CA VAL A 247 16.06 16.08 -7.46
C VAL A 247 14.79 15.53 -8.11
N LEU A 248 13.69 16.29 -8.16
CA LEU A 248 12.46 15.84 -8.83
C LEU A 248 12.69 15.50 -10.31
N LYS A 249 13.55 16.23 -11.02
CA LYS A 249 13.93 15.93 -12.42
C LYS A 249 14.86 14.72 -12.54
N GLU A 250 15.67 14.46 -11.52
CA GLU A 250 16.61 13.32 -11.50
C GLU A 250 15.92 11.99 -11.20
N ILE A 251 14.83 11.99 -10.40
CA ILE A 251 14.10 10.78 -10.03
C ILE A 251 13.67 9.93 -11.24
N PRO A 252 12.99 10.46 -12.28
CA PRO A 252 12.61 9.66 -13.44
C PRO A 252 13.82 9.08 -14.20
N ARG A 253 14.97 9.77 -14.18
CA ARG A 253 16.20 9.31 -14.81
C ARG A 253 16.80 8.13 -14.05
N VAL A 254 16.91 8.24 -12.72
CA VAL A 254 17.38 7.12 -11.87
C VAL A 254 16.42 5.94 -11.98
N ARG A 255 15.10 6.20 -11.97
CA ARG A 255 14.09 5.14 -12.14
C ARG A 255 14.27 4.39 -13.47
N LYS A 256 14.52 5.11 -14.57
CA LYS A 256 14.79 4.49 -15.86
C LYS A 256 16.04 3.61 -15.84
N ASP A 257 17.13 4.12 -15.27
CA ASP A 257 18.40 3.37 -15.19
C ASP A 257 18.28 2.13 -14.29
N PHE A 258 17.34 2.16 -13.32
CA PHE A 258 17.05 1.06 -12.41
C PHE A 258 15.93 0.12 -12.91
N GLY A 259 15.68 0.07 -14.24
CA GLY A 259 14.76 -0.88 -14.84
C GLY A 259 13.28 -0.53 -14.69
N GLU A 260 12.96 0.73 -14.50
CA GLU A 260 11.59 1.29 -14.38
C GLU A 260 10.74 0.68 -13.27
N PRO A 261 11.24 0.46 -12.04
CA PRO A 261 10.42 -0.09 -10.97
C PRO A 261 9.23 0.84 -10.65
N PRO A 262 8.11 0.29 -10.13
CA PRO A 262 7.11 1.12 -9.45
C PRO A 262 7.74 1.88 -8.28
N LEU A 263 7.28 3.11 -8.01
CA LEU A 263 7.76 3.89 -6.88
C LEU A 263 6.87 3.66 -5.65
N VAL A 264 7.14 2.58 -4.97
CA VAL A 264 6.50 2.17 -3.71
C VAL A 264 7.59 1.80 -2.69
N THR A 265 7.27 1.64 -1.41
CA THR A 265 8.28 1.20 -0.43
C THR A 265 8.72 -0.25 -0.69
N PRO A 266 10.02 -0.58 -0.77
CA PRO A 266 11.19 0.31 -0.58
C PRO A 266 11.75 0.96 -1.86
N SER A 267 11.33 0.58 -3.07
CA SER A 267 11.90 1.07 -4.34
C SER A 267 11.88 2.60 -4.46
N SER A 268 10.82 3.25 -3.95
CA SER A 268 10.72 4.71 -3.93
C SER A 268 11.84 5.37 -3.12
N GLN A 269 12.17 4.82 -1.93
CA GLN A 269 13.27 5.33 -1.12
C GLN A 269 14.62 5.08 -1.79
N ILE A 270 14.81 3.91 -2.41
CA ILE A 270 16.06 3.57 -3.12
C ILE A 270 16.30 4.55 -4.25
N VAL A 271 15.30 4.76 -5.12
CA VAL A 271 15.39 5.68 -6.26
C VAL A 271 15.53 7.13 -5.77
N GLY A 272 14.75 7.54 -4.78
CA GLY A 272 14.77 8.90 -4.24
C GLY A 272 16.08 9.27 -3.60
N THR A 273 16.59 8.42 -2.71
CA THR A 273 17.88 8.69 -2.03
C THR A 273 19.04 8.68 -3.03
N GLN A 274 19.00 7.81 -4.04
CA GLN A 274 20.01 7.84 -5.10
C GLN A 274 19.94 9.12 -5.93
N ALA A 275 18.73 9.61 -6.25
CA ALA A 275 18.55 10.88 -6.98
C ALA A 275 19.07 12.07 -6.16
N VAL A 276 18.77 12.12 -4.86
CA VAL A 276 19.34 13.13 -3.94
C VAL A 276 20.87 13.09 -3.99
N LEU A 277 21.44 11.89 -3.86
CA LEU A 277 22.89 11.71 -3.84
C LEU A 277 23.54 12.17 -5.16
N ASN A 278 22.95 11.83 -6.31
CA ASN A 278 23.42 12.27 -7.63
C ASN A 278 23.45 13.81 -7.73
N VAL A 279 22.42 14.48 -7.26
CA VAL A 279 22.32 15.95 -7.31
C VAL A 279 23.31 16.62 -6.34
N LEU A 280 23.39 16.12 -5.11
CA LEU A 280 24.30 16.69 -4.09
C LEU A 280 25.78 16.50 -4.46
N MET A 281 26.14 15.38 -5.11
CA MET A 281 27.53 15.13 -5.56
C MET A 281 27.90 15.84 -6.83
N GLY A 282 26.92 16.47 -7.55
CA GLY A 282 27.12 17.14 -8.82
C GLY A 282 27.47 16.21 -9.99
N GLU A 283 27.53 14.90 -9.76
CA GLU A 283 27.84 13.88 -10.76
C GLU A 283 26.99 12.63 -10.50
N ARG A 284 26.30 12.13 -11.55
CA ARG A 284 25.46 10.94 -11.47
C ARG A 284 26.29 9.70 -11.18
N TYR A 285 25.84 8.95 -10.16
CA TYR A 285 26.47 7.69 -9.78
C TYR A 285 27.96 7.80 -9.40
N LYS A 286 28.38 8.95 -8.90
CA LYS A 286 29.68 9.09 -8.25
C LYS A 286 29.77 8.22 -7.00
N MET A 287 28.63 8.09 -6.30
CA MET A 287 28.43 7.19 -5.18
C MET A 287 27.09 6.46 -5.32
N PHE A 288 27.02 5.25 -4.79
CA PHE A 288 25.79 4.48 -4.67
C PHE A 288 25.44 4.26 -3.20
N THR A 289 24.15 4.31 -2.88
CA THR A 289 23.66 3.85 -1.59
C THR A 289 23.82 2.33 -1.49
N LYS A 290 23.81 1.79 -0.27
CA LYS A 290 23.85 0.35 -0.04
C LYS A 290 22.64 -0.34 -0.69
N GLU A 291 21.47 0.27 -0.55
CA GLU A 291 20.20 -0.23 -1.08
C GLU A 291 20.20 -0.19 -2.62
N SER A 292 20.76 0.86 -3.23
CA SER A 292 20.90 0.93 -4.71
C SER A 292 21.79 -0.19 -5.25
N LYS A 293 22.90 -0.51 -4.56
CA LYS A 293 23.76 -1.64 -4.93
C LYS A 293 23.03 -2.97 -4.80
N LYS A 294 22.26 -3.17 -3.73
CA LYS A 294 21.45 -4.37 -3.53
C LYS A 294 20.38 -4.54 -4.61
N LEU A 295 19.71 -3.44 -5.00
CA LEU A 295 18.72 -3.48 -6.07
C LEU A 295 19.39 -3.88 -7.40
N LEU A 296 20.51 -3.25 -7.76
CA LEU A 296 21.25 -3.52 -8.98
C LEU A 296 21.95 -4.91 -8.97
N MET A 297 22.18 -5.48 -7.79
CA MET A 297 22.60 -6.87 -7.61
C MET A 297 21.46 -7.88 -7.83
N GLY A 298 20.19 -7.45 -7.79
CA GLY A 298 19.02 -8.30 -7.91
C GLY A 298 18.53 -8.89 -6.58
N GLU A 299 18.98 -8.36 -5.42
CA GLU A 299 18.55 -8.82 -4.09
C GLU A 299 17.08 -8.54 -3.78
N PHE A 300 16.40 -7.69 -4.58
CA PHE A 300 14.97 -7.42 -4.48
C PHE A 300 14.13 -8.19 -5.52
N GLY A 301 14.76 -8.90 -6.44
CA GLY A 301 14.09 -9.57 -7.54
C GLY A 301 14.32 -8.90 -8.90
N GLN A 302 13.41 -9.13 -9.84
CA GLN A 302 13.51 -8.65 -11.22
C GLN A 302 12.59 -7.46 -11.46
N THR A 303 13.12 -6.44 -12.16
CA THR A 303 12.37 -5.31 -12.68
C THR A 303 11.74 -5.63 -14.04
N VAL A 304 10.71 -4.88 -14.44
CA VAL A 304 10.02 -5.06 -15.73
C VAL A 304 10.95 -4.87 -16.93
N LYS A 305 11.92 -3.95 -16.82
CA LYS A 305 12.99 -3.75 -17.78
C LYS A 305 14.35 -4.10 -17.17
N PRO A 306 15.34 -4.50 -17.96
CA PRO A 306 16.69 -4.68 -17.47
C PRO A 306 17.26 -3.37 -16.92
N PHE A 307 18.14 -3.46 -15.94
CA PHE A 307 18.93 -2.34 -15.46
C PHE A 307 19.84 -1.78 -16.58
N ASP A 308 20.14 -0.48 -16.51
CA ASP A 308 21.16 0.09 -17.36
C ASP A 308 22.51 -0.61 -17.08
N LYS A 309 23.12 -1.16 -18.14
CA LYS A 309 24.31 -2.02 -18.01
C LYS A 309 25.53 -1.28 -17.46
N GLU A 310 25.71 -0.01 -17.84
CA GLU A 310 26.85 0.79 -17.39
C GLU A 310 26.67 1.17 -15.92
N VAL A 311 25.45 1.57 -15.54
CA VAL A 311 25.11 1.89 -14.15
C VAL A 311 25.21 0.65 -13.27
N GLN A 312 24.69 -0.50 -13.73
CA GLN A 312 24.82 -1.77 -12.99
C GLN A 312 26.28 -2.14 -12.79
N LYS A 313 27.09 -2.13 -13.86
CA LYS A 313 28.53 -2.43 -13.76
C LYS A 313 29.27 -1.47 -12.83
N LYS A 314 28.95 -0.18 -12.88
CA LYS A 314 29.54 0.83 -11.98
C LYS A 314 29.18 0.56 -10.50
N ALA A 315 27.99 0.03 -10.23
CA ALA A 315 27.51 -0.23 -8.88
C ALA A 315 28.07 -1.52 -8.26
N ILE A 316 28.09 -2.62 -9.03
CA ILE A 316 28.41 -3.97 -8.53
C ILE A 316 29.74 -4.54 -9.07
N GLY A 317 30.41 -3.83 -9.99
CA GLY A 317 31.68 -4.28 -10.58
C GLY A 317 31.50 -5.54 -11.43
N ASP A 318 32.36 -6.53 -11.20
CA ASP A 318 32.33 -7.83 -11.89
C ASP A 318 31.48 -8.90 -11.16
N ALA A 319 30.75 -8.52 -10.13
CA ALA A 319 29.86 -9.43 -9.41
C ALA A 319 28.71 -9.92 -10.33
N LYS A 320 28.34 -11.18 -10.20
CA LYS A 320 27.21 -11.75 -10.97
C LYS A 320 25.90 -11.38 -10.31
N PRO A 321 24.95 -10.72 -11.01
CA PRO A 321 23.63 -10.42 -10.48
C PRO A 321 22.84 -11.69 -10.14
N ILE A 322 22.00 -11.59 -9.13
CA ILE A 322 21.01 -12.61 -8.76
C ILE A 322 19.91 -12.61 -9.82
N THR A 323 19.57 -13.78 -10.36
CA THR A 323 18.51 -13.97 -11.37
C THR A 323 17.42 -14.92 -10.92
N CYS A 324 17.70 -15.76 -9.91
CA CYS A 324 16.69 -16.59 -9.25
C CYS A 324 15.81 -15.74 -8.30
N ARG A 325 14.84 -16.37 -7.66
CA ARG A 325 14.11 -15.75 -6.56
C ARG A 325 15.11 -15.50 -5.41
N PRO A 326 15.27 -14.23 -4.94
CA PRO A 326 16.33 -13.93 -3.97
C PRO A 326 16.20 -14.69 -2.65
N ALA A 327 14.98 -14.98 -2.21
CA ALA A 327 14.73 -15.73 -0.98
C ALA A 327 15.26 -17.17 -1.02
N ASP A 328 15.41 -17.78 -2.21
CA ASP A 328 15.98 -19.11 -2.35
C ASP A 328 17.45 -19.19 -1.92
N LEU A 329 18.11 -18.04 -1.78
CA LEU A 329 19.49 -17.91 -1.30
C LEU A 329 19.58 -17.64 0.21
N ILE A 330 18.47 -17.58 0.91
CA ILE A 330 18.38 -17.30 2.34
C ILE A 330 18.01 -18.60 3.07
N GLU A 331 18.95 -19.11 3.85
CA GLU A 331 18.69 -20.27 4.70
C GLU A 331 17.61 -19.98 5.75
N PRO A 332 16.85 -21.01 6.21
CA PRO A 332 15.89 -20.87 7.29
C PRO A 332 16.49 -20.22 8.53
N GLN A 333 15.80 -19.30 9.15
CA GLN A 333 16.33 -18.46 10.22
C GLN A 333 15.56 -18.58 11.54
N LEU A 334 14.35 -19.11 11.54
CA LEU A 334 13.44 -19.06 12.70
C LEU A 334 14.02 -19.75 13.92
N GLU A 335 14.55 -20.96 13.75
CA GLU A 335 15.14 -21.74 14.85
C GLU A 335 16.35 -21.01 15.49
N LYS A 336 17.22 -20.45 14.65
CA LYS A 336 18.37 -19.66 15.08
C LYS A 336 17.94 -18.42 15.87
N ILE A 337 16.94 -17.70 15.37
CA ILE A 337 16.38 -16.50 15.99
C ILE A 337 15.77 -16.85 17.36
N GLU A 338 15.00 -17.93 17.42
CA GLU A 338 14.43 -18.40 18.69
C GLU A 338 15.50 -18.74 19.74
N ALA A 339 16.58 -19.36 19.31
CA ALA A 339 17.70 -19.68 20.20
C ALA A 339 18.40 -18.41 20.71
N GLU A 340 18.67 -17.44 19.83
CA GLU A 340 19.34 -16.18 20.19
C GLU A 340 18.52 -15.32 21.16
N MET A 341 17.20 -15.28 21.00
CA MET A 341 16.33 -14.39 21.78
C MET A 341 15.64 -15.07 22.97
N LYS A 342 15.93 -16.35 23.22
CA LYS A 342 15.27 -17.18 24.23
C LYS A 342 15.15 -16.52 25.61
N GLN A 343 16.18 -15.80 26.05
CA GLN A 343 16.19 -15.13 27.37
C GLN A 343 15.16 -13.99 27.49
N TRP A 344 14.73 -13.38 26.37
CA TRP A 344 13.77 -12.28 26.34
C TRP A 344 12.35 -12.71 25.96
N LYS A 345 12.16 -13.98 25.48
CA LYS A 345 10.88 -14.45 24.97
C LYS A 345 9.83 -14.52 26.10
N GLN A 346 8.78 -13.72 25.94
CA GLN A 346 7.58 -13.77 26.82
C GLN A 346 6.34 -14.25 26.07
N GLN A 347 6.32 -14.15 24.75
CA GLN A 347 5.27 -14.61 23.85
C GLN A 347 5.86 -14.98 22.48
N ASP A 348 5.08 -15.67 21.68
CA ASP A 348 5.57 -16.17 20.39
C ASP A 348 5.92 -15.06 19.40
N GLU A 349 5.15 -13.96 19.42
CA GLU A 349 5.36 -12.80 18.54
C GLU A 349 6.69 -12.07 18.81
N ASP A 350 7.30 -12.28 19.96
CA ASP A 350 8.62 -11.70 20.27
C ASP A 350 9.70 -12.19 19.32
N VAL A 351 9.57 -13.42 18.82
CA VAL A 351 10.49 -13.99 17.82
C VAL A 351 10.47 -13.15 16.54
N LEU A 352 9.27 -12.76 16.11
CA LEU A 352 9.09 -11.91 14.93
C LEU A 352 9.59 -10.49 15.17
N THR A 353 9.33 -9.93 16.36
CA THR A 353 9.86 -8.62 16.73
C THR A 353 11.39 -8.59 16.66
N TYR A 354 12.03 -9.64 17.18
CA TYR A 354 13.49 -9.76 17.10
C TYR A 354 13.99 -10.02 15.67
N ALA A 355 13.32 -10.88 14.90
CA ALA A 355 13.67 -11.16 13.52
C ALA A 355 13.67 -9.90 12.64
N LEU A 356 12.67 -9.05 12.82
CA LEU A 356 12.47 -7.85 12.00
C LEU A 356 13.32 -6.67 12.47
N PHE A 357 13.50 -6.49 13.77
CA PHE A 357 14.12 -5.31 14.36
C PHE A 357 15.08 -5.68 15.52
N PRO A 358 16.15 -6.45 15.29
CA PRO A 358 16.93 -7.07 16.36
C PRO A 358 17.54 -6.08 17.36
N GLN A 359 17.96 -4.89 16.94
CA GLN A 359 18.56 -3.89 17.83
C GLN A 359 17.49 -3.25 18.72
N VAL A 360 16.43 -2.72 18.11
CA VAL A 360 15.31 -2.06 18.83
C VAL A 360 14.58 -3.06 19.71
N ALA A 361 14.45 -4.31 19.26
CA ALA A 361 13.80 -5.37 20.01
C ALA A 361 14.51 -5.68 21.34
N LYS A 362 15.85 -5.72 21.35
CA LYS A 362 16.64 -5.95 22.58
C LYS A 362 16.36 -4.85 23.62
N GLU A 363 16.48 -3.59 23.23
CA GLU A 363 16.21 -2.45 24.11
C GLU A 363 14.78 -2.48 24.65
N PHE A 364 13.82 -2.79 23.79
CA PHE A 364 12.42 -2.95 24.19
C PHE A 364 12.23 -4.11 25.17
N PHE A 365 12.79 -5.27 24.90
CA PHE A 365 12.64 -6.45 25.77
C PHE A 365 13.29 -6.24 27.14
N GLU A 366 14.40 -5.53 27.22
CA GLU A 366 15.07 -5.18 28.46
C GLU A 366 14.28 -4.13 29.28
N SER A 367 13.60 -3.21 28.58
CA SER A 367 12.81 -2.15 29.22
C SER A 367 11.40 -2.58 29.65
N ARG A 368 10.84 -3.65 29.04
CA ARG A 368 9.47 -4.05 29.34
C ARG A 368 9.37 -4.79 30.67
N PRO A 369 8.29 -4.55 31.46
CA PRO A 369 8.08 -5.29 32.70
C PRO A 369 7.90 -6.78 32.45
N ALA A 370 8.28 -7.61 33.41
CA ALA A 370 8.00 -9.04 33.38
C ALA A 370 6.50 -9.29 33.17
N LYS A 371 6.16 -10.32 32.38
CA LYS A 371 4.78 -10.66 32.03
C LYS A 371 3.95 -10.81 33.30
N LYS A 372 2.94 -9.95 33.50
CA LYS A 372 1.94 -10.18 34.55
C LYS A 372 1.21 -11.49 34.24
N PRO A 373 0.86 -12.29 35.25
CA PRO A 373 0.04 -13.48 35.03
C PRO A 373 -1.21 -13.10 34.25
N PRO A 374 -1.75 -13.99 33.40
CA PRO A 374 -2.90 -13.66 32.58
C PRO A 374 -4.02 -13.12 33.48
N VAL A 375 -4.48 -11.91 33.18
CA VAL A 375 -5.73 -11.42 33.78
C VAL A 375 -6.80 -12.36 33.27
N GLU A 376 -7.53 -13.02 34.19
CA GLU A 376 -8.68 -13.85 33.83
C GLU A 376 -9.51 -13.10 32.79
N LYS A 377 -9.77 -13.76 31.66
CA LYS A 377 -10.58 -13.19 30.58
C LYS A 377 -11.91 -12.75 31.20
N ARG A 378 -12.09 -11.44 31.36
CA ARG A 378 -13.44 -10.90 31.57
C ARG A 378 -14.26 -11.40 30.39
N GLU A 379 -15.32 -12.17 30.68
CA GLU A 379 -16.32 -12.51 29.68
C GLU A 379 -16.77 -11.21 29.00
N ILE A 380 -16.38 -11.06 27.74
CA ILE A 380 -16.94 -10.02 26.89
C ILE A 380 -18.38 -10.45 26.72
N LEU A 381 -19.30 -9.77 27.42
CA LEU A 381 -20.72 -9.90 27.21
C LEU A 381 -20.98 -9.90 25.70
N LYS A 382 -21.42 -11.03 25.18
CA LYS A 382 -21.95 -11.13 23.82
C LYS A 382 -23.13 -10.17 23.75
N ALA A 383 -22.92 -8.98 23.25
CA ALA A 383 -24.00 -8.13 22.83
C ALA A 383 -24.77 -8.90 21.74
N ALA A 384 -25.99 -9.30 22.06
CA ALA A 384 -26.88 -9.92 21.09
C ALA A 384 -27.02 -8.93 19.92
N ALA A 385 -26.68 -9.40 18.72
CA ALA A 385 -26.92 -8.63 17.51
C ALA A 385 -28.43 -8.30 17.43
N PRO A 386 -28.84 -7.03 17.23
CA PRO A 386 -30.25 -6.73 17.05
C PRO A 386 -30.76 -7.41 15.79
N GLU A 387 -31.88 -8.11 15.89
CA GLU A 387 -32.59 -8.66 14.72
C GLU A 387 -32.97 -7.52 13.78
N VAL A 388 -32.37 -7.52 12.60
CA VAL A 388 -32.73 -6.59 11.53
C VAL A 388 -34.08 -7.03 10.96
N LYS A 389 -35.19 -6.37 11.38
CA LYS A 389 -36.45 -6.49 10.72
C LYS A 389 -36.35 -5.84 9.35
N LYS A 390 -36.43 -6.63 8.28
CA LYS A 390 -36.54 -6.13 6.91
C LYS A 390 -37.80 -5.25 6.80
N ALA A 391 -37.62 -3.97 6.52
CA ALA A 391 -38.70 -3.08 6.12
C ALA A 391 -39.18 -3.47 4.70
N PRO A 392 -40.48 -3.36 4.40
CA PRO A 392 -40.99 -3.68 3.07
C PRO A 392 -40.49 -2.68 2.03
N VAL A 393 -39.97 -3.20 0.93
CA VAL A 393 -39.57 -2.43 -0.25
C VAL A 393 -40.84 -1.85 -0.90
N SER A 394 -40.99 -0.52 -0.87
CA SER A 394 -42.00 0.16 -1.69
C SER A 394 -41.42 0.29 -3.11
N THR A 395 -42.06 -0.36 -4.06
CA THR A 395 -41.85 -0.13 -5.49
C THR A 395 -42.49 1.19 -5.87
N GLU A 396 -41.72 2.27 -5.94
CA GLU A 396 -42.12 3.46 -6.67
C GLU A 396 -41.56 3.37 -8.10
N GLU A 397 -42.44 3.53 -9.08
CA GLU A 397 -42.10 3.52 -10.48
C GLU A 397 -41.19 4.70 -10.83
N MET A 398 -40.09 4.42 -11.51
CA MET A 398 -39.22 5.45 -12.09
C MET A 398 -39.94 6.09 -13.29
N ASP A 399 -40.01 7.42 -13.32
CA ASP A 399 -40.34 8.13 -14.55
C ASP A 399 -39.19 8.05 -15.55
N GLY A 400 -39.53 7.98 -16.83
CA GLY A 400 -38.62 7.55 -17.92
C GLY A 400 -37.43 8.44 -18.24
N ASN A 401 -36.97 9.35 -17.36
CA ASN A 401 -35.84 10.25 -17.64
C ASN A 401 -34.64 10.11 -16.73
N GLY A 402 -34.65 9.20 -15.76
CA GLY A 402 -33.41 8.80 -15.01
C GLY A 402 -32.62 9.90 -14.29
N ILE A 403 -33.11 11.11 -14.20
CA ILE A 403 -32.48 12.22 -13.51
C ILE A 403 -33.40 12.64 -12.35
N ASN A 404 -33.08 12.17 -11.14
CA ASN A 404 -33.66 12.73 -9.94
C ASN A 404 -33.19 14.17 -9.78
N THR A 405 -34.02 15.14 -10.16
CA THR A 405 -33.77 16.54 -9.82
C THR A 405 -33.94 16.72 -8.32
N TRP A 406 -33.00 17.34 -7.67
CA TRP A 406 -32.98 17.67 -6.24
C TRP A 406 -34.19 18.48 -5.73
N ALA A 407 -35.09 18.90 -6.60
CA ALA A 407 -36.20 19.79 -6.29
C ALA A 407 -37.43 19.13 -5.61
N GLY A 408 -37.42 17.85 -5.29
CA GLY A 408 -38.58 17.12 -4.76
C GLY A 408 -38.49 16.56 -3.35
N ARG A 409 -37.32 16.54 -2.70
CA ARG A 409 -37.23 16.09 -1.31
C ARG A 409 -37.32 17.28 -0.37
N LYS A 410 -38.36 17.30 0.48
CA LYS A 410 -38.46 18.21 1.61
C LYS A 410 -37.18 17.98 2.46
N SER A 411 -36.32 18.98 2.47
CA SER A 411 -35.22 19.07 3.41
C SER A 411 -35.76 19.20 4.81
N GLU A 412 -35.69 18.15 5.61
CA GLU A 412 -35.65 18.37 7.04
C GLU A 412 -34.25 18.94 7.32
N SER A 413 -34.29 20.15 7.79
CA SER A 413 -33.22 21.10 8.04
C SER A 413 -31.88 20.52 8.48
N TYR A 414 -30.85 20.67 7.66
CA TYR A 414 -29.50 20.84 8.17
C TYR A 414 -29.37 22.30 8.62
N GLN A 415 -29.47 22.58 9.90
CA GLN A 415 -28.91 23.79 10.51
C GLN A 415 -27.47 23.45 10.88
N ILE A 416 -26.56 24.22 10.29
CA ILE A 416 -25.12 24.27 10.63
C ILE A 416 -24.97 24.86 12.03
#